data_9ac51a5ed35c4f18fb85e40399e73830
#
_entry.id   9ac51a5ed35c4f18fb85e40399e73830
#
_cell.length_a   1.000
_cell.length_b   1.000
_cell.length_c   1.000
_cell.angle_alpha   90.00
_cell.angle_beta   90.00
_cell.angle_gamma   90.00
#
_symmetry.space_group_name_H-M   'P 1'
#
loop_
_entity.id
_entity.type
_entity.pdbx_description
1 polymer ?
#
loop_
_entity_poly.entity_id
_entity_poly.type
_entity_poly.pdbx_seq_one_letter_code
_entity_poly.pdbx_strand_id
1 'polypeptide(L)'
;MADSVTDYPYETRLNILHPALEVIDEKALADACAYKWFNQTLCKVNDSVVRVAIIEGEYHWHKHDEDDEFFYVVEGKLLIDLEDRIVELSPRQGFVVPRGTMHRTRAPERTVILMVENAGIIPTGN
;
A
#
# COMPACT_ATOMS: atom_id res chain seq x y z
N MET A 1 18.75 4.48 -4.51
CA MET A 1 18.45 3.11 -4.11
C MET A 1 17.77 2.39 -5.25
N ALA A 2 18.29 1.22 -5.60
CA ALA A 2 17.80 0.50 -6.78
C ALA A 2 16.33 0.12 -6.69
N ASP A 3 15.81 -0.10 -5.48
CA ASP A 3 14.44 -0.56 -5.26
C ASP A 3 13.45 0.56 -4.93
N SER A 4 13.89 1.81 -4.96
CA SER A 4 13.04 2.95 -4.63
C SER A 4 12.43 3.58 -5.88
N VAL A 5 11.19 4.05 -5.75
CA VAL A 5 10.52 4.88 -6.75
C VAL A 5 10.63 6.32 -6.26
N THR A 6 11.40 7.16 -6.96
CA THR A 6 11.82 8.45 -6.43
C THR A 6 11.16 9.67 -7.07
N ASP A 7 10.29 9.49 -8.09
CA ASP A 7 9.66 10.61 -8.79
C ASP A 7 8.55 11.31 -7.98
N TYR A 8 8.15 10.72 -6.85
CA TYR A 8 7.07 11.22 -5.99
C TYR A 8 7.60 11.38 -4.57
N PRO A 9 6.94 12.17 -3.71
CA PRO A 9 7.39 12.41 -2.34
C PRO A 9 7.11 11.24 -1.40
N TYR A 10 7.27 10.01 -1.89
CA TYR A 10 7.03 8.78 -1.15
C TYR A 10 8.28 7.92 -1.17
N GLU A 11 8.52 7.19 -0.08
CA GLU A 11 9.56 6.17 -0.05
C GLU A 11 8.92 4.82 -0.37
N THR A 12 9.18 4.30 -1.58
CA THR A 12 8.60 3.04 -2.06
C THR A 12 9.71 2.05 -2.35
N ARG A 13 9.65 0.89 -1.69
CA ARG A 13 10.64 -0.18 -1.83
C ARG A 13 9.96 -1.44 -2.33
N LEU A 14 10.34 -1.87 -3.51
CA LEU A 14 9.73 -3.01 -4.21
C LEU A 14 10.43 -4.34 -3.92
N ASN A 15 11.61 -4.31 -3.29
CA ASN A 15 12.32 -5.53 -2.91
C ASN A 15 11.51 -6.32 -1.88
N ILE A 16 11.54 -7.63 -2.00
CA ILE A 16 10.88 -8.53 -1.05
C ILE A 16 11.72 -8.59 0.22
N LEU A 17 11.17 -8.08 1.32
CA LEU A 17 11.89 -7.96 2.58
C LEU A 17 12.08 -9.31 3.28
N HIS A 18 11.08 -10.19 3.22
CA HIS A 18 11.08 -11.46 3.91
C HIS A 18 10.99 -12.64 2.95
N PRO A 19 11.98 -13.53 2.92
CA PRO A 19 11.86 -14.77 2.18
C PRO A 19 10.87 -15.72 2.84
N ALA A 20 10.53 -16.79 2.13
CA ALA A 20 9.66 -17.83 2.70
C ALA A 20 10.24 -18.39 4.00
N LEU A 21 9.36 -18.89 4.86
CA LEU A 21 9.69 -19.54 6.14
C LEU A 21 10.23 -18.57 7.21
N GLU A 22 10.03 -17.28 7.01
CA GLU A 22 10.45 -16.25 7.95
C GLU A 22 9.23 -15.56 8.53
N VAL A 23 9.23 -15.29 9.83
CA VAL A 23 8.14 -14.56 10.49
C VAL A 23 8.19 -13.09 10.10
N ILE A 24 7.06 -12.54 9.72
CA ILE A 24 6.91 -11.13 9.37
C ILE A 24 6.21 -10.42 10.53
N ASP A 25 6.86 -9.39 11.06
CA ASP A 25 6.31 -8.56 12.13
C ASP A 25 6.15 -7.14 11.60
N GLU A 26 4.97 -6.84 11.05
CA GLU A 26 4.72 -5.51 10.47
C GLU A 26 4.67 -4.42 11.53
N LYS A 27 4.31 -4.76 12.78
CA LYS A 27 4.30 -3.76 13.84
C LYS A 27 5.70 -3.26 14.16
N ALA A 28 6.68 -4.16 14.21
CA ALA A 28 8.07 -3.78 14.42
C ALA A 28 8.56 -2.87 13.29
N LEU A 29 8.20 -3.18 12.05
CA LEU A 29 8.55 -2.36 10.90
C LEU A 29 7.89 -0.98 10.98
N ALA A 30 6.59 -0.95 11.30
CA ALA A 30 5.85 0.30 11.41
C ALA A 30 6.40 1.18 12.53
N ASP A 31 6.72 0.59 13.68
CA ASP A 31 7.25 1.33 14.83
C ASP A 31 8.62 1.95 14.53
N ALA A 32 9.42 1.32 13.67
CA ALA A 32 10.75 1.80 13.29
C ALA A 32 10.71 2.76 12.10
N CYS A 33 9.57 2.93 11.45
CA CYS A 33 9.46 3.75 10.24
C CYS A 33 9.47 5.24 10.58
N ALA A 34 10.41 5.97 9.95
CA ALA A 34 10.55 7.43 10.13
C ALA A 34 9.96 8.22 8.96
N TYR A 35 9.51 7.55 7.91
CA TYR A 35 8.95 8.22 6.75
C TYR A 35 7.48 8.58 6.96
N LYS A 36 7.06 9.68 6.38
CA LYS A 36 5.67 10.08 6.42
C LYS A 36 4.81 9.27 5.45
N TRP A 37 5.38 8.84 4.34
CA TRP A 37 4.73 7.94 3.38
C TRP A 37 5.70 6.87 2.92
N PHE A 38 5.49 5.66 3.38
CA PHE A 38 6.40 4.53 3.15
C PHE A 38 5.63 3.32 2.68
N ASN A 39 6.13 2.65 1.64
CA ASN A 39 5.56 1.44 1.09
C ASN A 39 6.69 0.42 0.92
N GLN A 40 6.52 -0.76 1.50
CA GLN A 40 7.51 -1.84 1.43
C GLN A 40 6.83 -3.15 1.06
N THR A 41 7.36 -3.84 0.05
CA THR A 41 6.94 -5.20 -0.25
C THR A 41 7.48 -6.12 0.84
N LEU A 42 6.58 -6.84 1.51
CA LEU A 42 6.96 -7.73 2.62
C LEU A 42 7.32 -9.12 2.14
N CYS A 43 6.46 -9.75 1.35
CA CYS A 43 6.63 -11.13 0.93
C CYS A 43 5.88 -11.39 -0.36
N LYS A 44 6.14 -12.57 -0.93
CA LYS A 44 5.51 -13.03 -2.15
C LYS A 44 4.73 -14.31 -1.88
N VAL A 45 3.52 -14.40 -2.43
CA VAL A 45 2.69 -15.60 -2.38
C VAL A 45 2.23 -15.88 -3.81
N ASN A 46 2.78 -16.93 -4.43
CA ASN A 46 2.58 -17.20 -5.85
C ASN A 46 2.93 -15.95 -6.68
N ASP A 47 2.02 -15.45 -7.50
CA ASP A 47 2.22 -14.24 -8.31
C ASP A 47 1.80 -12.96 -7.59
N SER A 48 1.34 -13.08 -6.36
CA SER A 48 0.91 -11.93 -5.56
C SER A 48 1.97 -11.53 -4.56
N VAL A 49 1.93 -10.27 -4.14
CA VAL A 49 2.76 -9.76 -3.05
C VAL A 49 1.89 -9.16 -1.98
N VAL A 50 2.40 -9.18 -0.75
CA VAL A 50 1.84 -8.44 0.37
C VAL A 50 2.76 -7.27 0.63
N ARG A 51 2.19 -6.07 0.65
CA ARG A 51 2.91 -4.83 0.94
C ARG A 51 2.36 -4.19 2.19
N VAL A 52 3.23 -3.55 2.96
CA VAL A 52 2.82 -2.70 4.06
C VAL A 52 3.01 -1.24 3.63
N ALA A 53 2.06 -0.39 3.99
CA ALA A 53 2.23 1.04 3.85
C ALA A 53 1.98 1.72 5.19
N ILE A 54 2.90 2.60 5.56
CA ILE A 54 2.81 3.44 6.75
C ILE A 54 2.70 4.86 6.20
N ILE A 55 1.51 5.44 6.36
CA ILE A 55 1.15 6.62 5.57
C ILE A 55 0.49 7.70 6.42
N GLU A 56 0.70 8.95 5.98
CA GLU A 56 -0.01 10.12 6.47
C GLU A 56 0.03 11.15 5.35
N GLY A 57 -1.12 11.72 5.00
CA GLY A 57 -1.25 12.67 3.90
C GLY A 57 -1.98 12.08 2.73
N GLU A 58 -1.64 12.52 1.53
CA GLU A 58 -2.34 12.16 0.30
C GLU A 58 -1.42 11.55 -0.72
N TYR A 59 -1.92 10.50 -1.40
CA TYR A 59 -1.29 9.95 -2.57
C TYR A 59 -1.86 10.63 -3.82
N HIS A 60 -1.19 10.49 -4.96
CA HIS A 60 -1.72 11.03 -6.23
C HIS A 60 -2.80 10.13 -6.80
N TRP A 61 -3.66 10.69 -7.65
CA TRP A 61 -4.64 9.93 -8.40
C TRP A 61 -3.95 9.03 -9.41
N HIS A 62 -4.35 7.76 -9.46
CA HIS A 62 -3.77 6.78 -10.37
C HIS A 62 -4.72 5.60 -10.58
N LYS A 63 -4.33 4.69 -11.46
CA LYS A 63 -5.02 3.42 -11.69
C LYS A 63 -4.04 2.34 -12.09
N HIS A 64 -4.48 1.10 -12.00
CA HIS A 64 -3.78 -0.07 -12.52
C HIS A 64 -4.70 -0.73 -13.54
N ASP A 65 -4.27 -0.79 -14.81
CA ASP A 65 -5.17 -1.19 -15.89
C ASP A 65 -5.45 -2.69 -15.93
N GLU A 66 -4.56 -3.50 -15.38
CA GLU A 66 -4.59 -4.96 -15.56
C GLU A 66 -4.90 -5.73 -14.28
N ASP A 67 -4.83 -5.09 -13.11
CA ASP A 67 -4.84 -5.79 -11.84
C ASP A 67 -5.74 -5.14 -10.80
N ASP A 68 -6.36 -5.99 -9.98
CA ASP A 68 -7.10 -5.54 -8.80
C ASP A 68 -6.11 -5.28 -7.67
N GLU A 69 -6.52 -4.46 -6.71
CA GLU A 69 -5.71 -4.10 -5.56
C GLU A 69 -6.54 -4.19 -4.28
N PHE A 70 -6.07 -4.97 -3.30
CA PHE A 70 -6.76 -5.11 -2.02
C PHE A 70 -6.07 -4.26 -0.96
N PHE A 71 -6.87 -3.52 -0.20
CA PHE A 71 -6.42 -2.69 0.94
C PHE A 71 -7.03 -3.21 2.22
N TYR A 72 -6.25 -3.24 3.29
CA TYR A 72 -6.72 -3.66 4.61
C TYR A 72 -6.07 -2.78 5.68
N VAL A 73 -6.88 -2.19 6.55
CA VAL A 73 -6.37 -1.27 7.59
C VAL A 73 -6.00 -2.05 8.83
N VAL A 74 -4.76 -1.85 9.29
CA VAL A 74 -4.27 -2.43 10.55
C VAL A 74 -4.49 -1.46 11.69
N GLU A 75 -4.10 -0.19 11.51
CA GLU A 75 -4.37 0.87 12.49
C GLU A 75 -4.52 2.21 11.77
N GLY A 76 -5.25 3.13 12.40
CA GLY A 76 -5.52 4.44 11.83
C GLY A 76 -6.81 4.46 11.02
N LYS A 77 -6.82 5.23 9.93
CA LYS A 77 -7.99 5.38 9.07
C LYS A 77 -7.53 5.63 7.64
N LEU A 78 -8.03 4.83 6.72
CA LEU A 78 -7.74 4.98 5.31
C LEU A 78 -8.96 5.54 4.58
N LEU A 79 -8.75 6.57 3.78
CA LEU A 79 -9.74 7.07 2.85
C LEU A 79 -9.30 6.69 1.43
N ILE A 80 -10.20 6.08 0.68
CA ILE A 80 -9.99 5.78 -0.73
C ILE A 80 -10.95 6.64 -1.52
N ASP A 81 -10.40 7.63 -2.22
CA ASP A 81 -11.19 8.50 -3.08
C ASP A 81 -11.40 7.82 -4.42
N LEU A 82 -12.66 7.64 -4.80
CA LEU A 82 -13.07 7.19 -6.10
C LEU A 82 -13.68 8.39 -6.84
N GLU A 83 -13.92 8.26 -8.14
CA GLU A 83 -14.48 9.37 -8.90
C GLU A 83 -15.89 9.75 -8.45
N ASP A 84 -16.65 8.78 -7.93
CA ASP A 84 -18.06 8.98 -7.56
C ASP A 84 -18.31 8.99 -6.05
N ARG A 85 -17.33 8.65 -5.23
CA ARG A 85 -17.53 8.58 -3.78
C ARG A 85 -16.20 8.47 -3.03
N ILE A 86 -16.28 8.61 -1.71
CA ILE A 86 -15.16 8.39 -0.79
C ILE A 86 -15.49 7.16 0.03
N VAL A 87 -14.53 6.22 0.08
CA VAL A 87 -14.63 5.01 0.91
C VAL A 87 -13.78 5.23 2.14
N GLU A 88 -14.36 5.03 3.33
CA GLU A 88 -13.66 5.19 4.59
C GLU A 88 -13.50 3.82 5.25
N LEU A 89 -12.26 3.47 5.60
CA LEU A 89 -11.94 2.20 6.24
C LEU A 89 -11.32 2.44 7.61
N SER A 90 -11.88 1.74 8.60
CA SER A 90 -11.36 1.69 9.97
C SER A 90 -10.53 0.42 10.17
N PRO A 91 -9.78 0.28 11.28
CA PRO A 91 -8.99 -0.93 11.51
C PRO A 91 -9.82 -2.20 11.36
N ARG A 92 -9.22 -3.20 10.73
CA ARG A 92 -9.81 -4.51 10.45
C ARG A 92 -10.91 -4.48 9.38
N GLN A 93 -10.90 -3.44 8.54
CA GLN A 93 -11.76 -3.35 7.37
C GLN A 93 -10.91 -3.34 6.10
N GLY A 94 -11.44 -3.92 5.05
CA GLY A 94 -10.75 -4.01 3.76
C GLY A 94 -11.64 -3.66 2.59
N PHE A 95 -11.01 -3.43 1.44
CA PHE A 95 -11.71 -3.01 0.22
C PHE A 95 -10.88 -3.36 -1.00
N VAL A 96 -11.54 -3.84 -2.05
CA VAL A 96 -10.88 -4.11 -3.33
C VAL A 96 -11.16 -2.97 -4.29
N VAL A 97 -10.08 -2.36 -4.82
CA VAL A 97 -10.18 -1.44 -5.95
C VAL A 97 -9.95 -2.28 -7.21
N PRO A 98 -10.97 -2.43 -8.06
CA PRO A 98 -10.82 -3.25 -9.25
C PRO A 98 -9.96 -2.57 -10.31
N ARG A 99 -9.42 -3.39 -11.22
CA ARG A 99 -8.60 -2.89 -12.33
C ARG A 99 -9.31 -1.77 -13.09
N GLY A 100 -8.54 -0.83 -13.58
CA GLY A 100 -9.04 0.29 -14.39
C GLY A 100 -9.76 1.37 -13.60
N THR A 101 -9.85 1.25 -12.27
CA THR A 101 -10.55 2.22 -11.44
C THR A 101 -9.61 3.33 -11.01
N MET A 102 -9.91 4.56 -11.41
CA MET A 102 -9.15 5.73 -10.97
C MET A 102 -9.42 5.98 -9.49
N HIS A 103 -8.36 6.09 -8.71
CA HIS A 103 -8.47 6.25 -7.27
C HIS A 103 -7.24 6.92 -6.68
N ARG A 104 -7.37 7.37 -5.44
CA ARG A 104 -6.22 7.74 -4.61
C ARG A 104 -6.50 7.36 -3.17
N THR A 105 -5.43 7.06 -2.44
CA THR A 105 -5.50 6.82 -1.01
C THR A 105 -5.04 8.07 -0.26
N ARG A 106 -5.61 8.30 0.91
CA ARG A 106 -5.15 9.34 1.82
C ARG A 106 -5.42 8.95 3.27
N ALA A 107 -4.62 9.47 4.16
CA ALA A 107 -4.73 9.17 5.58
C ALA A 107 -4.63 10.50 6.36
N PRO A 108 -5.71 10.92 7.04
CA PRO A 108 -5.69 12.18 7.80
C PRO A 108 -4.78 12.11 9.02
N GLU A 109 -4.46 10.91 9.48
CA GLU A 109 -3.52 10.65 10.57
C GLU A 109 -2.65 9.46 10.19
N ARG A 110 -1.57 9.22 10.97
CA ARG A 110 -0.69 8.08 10.70
C ARG A 110 -1.49 6.78 10.68
N THR A 111 -1.36 6.05 9.60
CA THR A 111 -2.15 4.86 9.33
C THR A 111 -1.24 3.75 8.82
N VAL A 112 -1.51 2.53 9.24
CA VAL A 112 -0.80 1.33 8.78
C VAL A 112 -1.79 0.45 8.04
N ILE A 113 -1.45 0.14 6.79
CA ILE A 113 -2.29 -0.70 5.93
C ILE A 113 -1.48 -1.84 5.34
N LEU A 114 -2.17 -2.93 5.01
CA LEU A 114 -1.61 -3.99 4.18
C LEU A 114 -2.29 -3.94 2.82
N MET A 115 -1.54 -4.28 1.78
CA MET A 115 -2.06 -4.40 0.43
C MET A 115 -1.68 -5.75 -0.12
N VAL A 116 -2.60 -6.36 -0.85
CA VAL A 116 -2.34 -7.60 -1.58
C VAL A 116 -2.63 -7.32 -3.05
N GLU A 117 -1.65 -7.57 -3.89
CA GLU A 117 -1.73 -7.25 -5.31
C GLU A 117 -0.77 -8.11 -6.12
N ASN A 118 -0.91 -8.10 -7.43
CA ASN A 118 0.01 -8.81 -8.31
C ASN A 118 1.42 -8.22 -8.19
N ALA A 119 2.43 -9.06 -8.25
CA ALA A 119 3.82 -8.63 -8.09
C ALA A 119 4.27 -7.62 -9.15
N GLY A 120 3.62 -7.62 -10.32
CA GLY A 120 3.94 -6.68 -11.40
C GLY A 120 3.36 -5.29 -11.24
N ILE A 121 2.51 -5.06 -10.22
CA ILE A 121 1.93 -3.73 -9.99
C ILE A 121 3.01 -2.73 -9.57
N ILE A 122 3.02 -1.60 -10.22
CA ILE A 122 3.84 -0.45 -9.84
C ILE A 122 2.94 0.45 -8.97
N PRO A 123 3.26 0.66 -7.68
CA PRO A 123 2.36 1.37 -6.76
C PRO A 123 1.93 2.76 -7.22
N THR A 124 2.76 3.47 -7.96
CA THR A 124 2.46 4.81 -8.47
C THR A 124 1.52 4.82 -9.67
N GLY A 125 1.18 3.68 -10.21
CA GLY A 125 0.26 3.54 -11.33
C GLY A 125 0.89 2.88 -12.56
N ASN A 126 0.15 2.04 -13.20
CA ASN A 126 0.52 1.40 -14.46
C ASN A 126 -0.75 0.94 -15.23
#